data_99ca43ad810814647849c5cef307a915
#
_entry.id   99ca43ad810814647849c5cef307a915
#
_cell.length_a   1.000
_cell.length_b   1.000
_cell.length_c   1.000
_cell.angle_alpha   90.00
_cell.angle_beta   90.00
_cell.angle_gamma   90.00
#
_symmetry.space_group_name_H-M   'P 1'
#
loop_
_entity.id
_entity.type
_entity.pdbx_description
1 polymer ?
#
loop_
_entity_poly.entity_id
_entity_poly.type
_entity_poly.pdbx_seq_one_letter_code
_entity_poly.pdbx_strand_id
1 'polypeptide(L)'
;MSDTNKLNGGQVIIDYLIKEKVPYVFGLCGHGNIGLIDAMHERQDDIGTISVHHESVAGFMADVYYRVSGQPIATFTSCGPGSANLPISLGNAFFDSVPFLAINGNVPTSQFNRGAFQETYRHYQADFPSTVQAYCKRVYQPTRGEQVPLMMRQAWKTMTTGRPGPVVLDVPFDIFKEAAASETPDPAAWSANISSR
;
A
#
# COMPACT_ATOMS: atom_id res chain seq x y z
N MET A 1 31.73 1.40 0.63
CA MET A 1 31.25 0.05 0.87
C MET A 1 29.82 0.03 0.37
N SER A 2 29.54 -0.68 -0.71
CA SER A 2 28.21 -0.75 -1.33
C SER A 2 27.23 -1.45 -0.39
N ASP A 3 26.10 -0.83 -0.15
CA ASP A 3 24.97 -1.27 0.69
C ASP A 3 24.22 -2.47 0.04
N THR A 4 24.94 -3.49 -0.38
CA THR A 4 24.45 -4.61 -1.21
C THR A 4 23.56 -5.61 -0.48
N ASN A 5 23.12 -5.30 0.74
CA ASN A 5 22.32 -6.23 1.56
C ASN A 5 21.04 -5.58 2.14
N LYS A 6 20.56 -4.47 1.58
CA LYS A 6 19.31 -3.85 2.03
C LYS A 6 18.19 -4.07 1.04
N LEU A 7 17.03 -4.45 1.55
CA LEU A 7 15.77 -4.48 0.81
C LEU A 7 15.36 -3.05 0.44
N ASN A 8 14.79 -2.87 -0.73
CA ASN A 8 14.15 -1.61 -1.13
C ASN A 8 12.71 -1.53 -0.60
N GLY A 9 12.07 -0.36 -0.76
CA GLY A 9 10.72 -0.14 -0.24
C GLY A 9 9.69 -1.12 -0.81
N GLY A 10 9.76 -1.45 -2.10
CA GLY A 10 8.87 -2.43 -2.73
C GLY A 10 9.06 -3.83 -2.15
N GLN A 11 10.31 -4.26 -2.01
CA GLN A 11 10.65 -5.56 -1.43
C GLN A 11 10.19 -5.69 0.02
N VAL A 12 10.36 -4.64 0.85
CA VAL A 12 9.85 -4.62 2.23
C VAL A 12 8.33 -4.77 2.27
N ILE A 13 7.61 -4.06 1.40
CA ILE A 13 6.14 -4.13 1.35
C ILE A 13 5.69 -5.55 1.01
N ILE A 14 6.25 -6.14 -0.05
CA ILE A 14 5.86 -7.49 -0.49
C ILE A 14 6.25 -8.54 0.54
N ASP A 15 7.45 -8.48 1.09
CA ASP A 15 7.88 -9.42 2.13
C ASP A 15 6.99 -9.33 3.39
N TYR A 16 6.56 -8.13 3.77
CA TYR A 16 5.61 -7.95 4.88
C TYR A 16 4.26 -8.59 4.59
N LEU A 17 3.71 -8.41 3.38
CA LEU A 17 2.46 -9.07 2.97
C LEU A 17 2.55 -10.60 3.01
N ILE A 18 3.69 -11.16 2.57
CA ILE A 18 3.96 -12.59 2.65
C ILE A 18 3.98 -13.07 4.11
N LYS A 19 4.63 -12.33 5.00
CA LYS A 19 4.66 -12.63 6.44
C LYS A 19 3.28 -12.56 7.10
N GLU A 20 2.40 -11.67 6.63
CA GLU A 20 0.99 -11.60 7.03
C GLU A 20 0.11 -12.66 6.33
N LYS A 21 0.73 -13.55 5.51
CA LYS A 21 0.08 -14.65 4.78
C LYS A 21 -0.97 -14.16 3.77
N VAL A 22 -0.75 -13.01 3.17
CA VAL A 22 -1.57 -12.50 2.08
C VAL A 22 -1.31 -13.34 0.83
N PRO A 23 -2.32 -14.06 0.28
CA PRO A 23 -2.07 -14.97 -0.84
C PRO A 23 -2.03 -14.27 -2.20
N TYR A 24 -2.71 -13.13 -2.33
CA TYR A 24 -2.85 -12.39 -3.57
C TYR A 24 -2.81 -10.88 -3.35
N VAL A 25 -2.36 -10.15 -4.38
CA VAL A 25 -2.51 -8.69 -4.48
C VAL A 25 -3.29 -8.37 -5.75
N PHE A 26 -4.37 -7.60 -5.63
CA PHE A 26 -5.20 -7.20 -6.77
C PHE A 26 -4.84 -5.80 -7.24
N GLY A 27 -4.73 -5.58 -8.55
CA GLY A 27 -4.48 -4.21 -8.98
C GLY A 27 -4.19 -4.03 -10.45
N LEU A 28 -3.75 -2.83 -10.78
CA LEU A 28 -3.41 -2.43 -12.13
C LEU A 28 -2.04 -1.76 -12.15
N CYS A 29 -1.20 -2.24 -13.06
CA CYS A 29 0.14 -1.70 -13.23
C CYS A 29 0.10 -0.32 -13.90
N GLY A 30 1.08 0.51 -13.56
CA GLY A 30 1.31 1.80 -14.17
C GLY A 30 2.65 2.37 -13.74
N HIS A 31 3.00 3.56 -14.24
CA HIS A 31 4.30 4.18 -13.99
C HIS A 31 4.62 4.28 -12.50
N GLY A 32 3.67 4.77 -11.69
CA GLY A 32 3.91 5.09 -10.29
C GLY A 32 4.20 3.88 -9.38
N ASN A 33 3.89 2.66 -9.81
CA ASN A 33 4.06 1.46 -8.98
C ASN A 33 5.02 0.40 -9.56
N ILE A 34 5.86 0.77 -10.54
CA ILE A 34 6.80 -0.18 -11.19
C ILE A 34 7.72 -0.86 -10.17
N GLY A 35 8.25 -0.13 -9.19
CA GLY A 35 9.13 -0.73 -8.18
C GLY A 35 8.43 -1.73 -7.25
N LEU A 36 7.12 -1.61 -7.07
CA LEU A 36 6.33 -2.62 -6.38
C LEU A 36 6.10 -3.86 -7.25
N ILE A 37 5.86 -3.64 -8.55
CA ILE A 37 5.67 -4.73 -9.52
C ILE A 37 6.95 -5.56 -9.68
N ASP A 38 8.11 -4.91 -9.73
CA ASP A 38 9.40 -5.58 -9.73
C ASP A 38 9.53 -6.50 -8.51
N ALA A 39 9.21 -6.00 -7.31
CA ALA A 39 9.25 -6.79 -6.08
C ALA A 39 8.23 -7.95 -6.07
N MET A 40 7.03 -7.75 -6.63
CA MET A 40 6.05 -8.84 -6.79
C MET A 40 6.55 -9.91 -7.75
N HIS A 41 7.21 -9.51 -8.84
CA HIS A 41 7.77 -10.46 -9.80
C HIS A 41 8.89 -11.31 -9.16
N GLU A 42 9.75 -10.70 -8.34
CA GLU A 42 10.79 -11.43 -7.60
C GLU A 42 10.23 -12.47 -6.62
N ARG A 43 9.01 -12.29 -6.16
CA ARG A 43 8.35 -13.16 -5.16
C ARG A 43 7.07 -13.80 -5.69
N GLN A 44 6.96 -14.01 -7.00
CA GLN A 44 5.76 -14.55 -7.67
C GLN A 44 5.38 -15.98 -7.22
N ASP A 45 6.33 -16.73 -6.67
CA ASP A 45 6.09 -18.08 -6.13
C ASP A 45 5.50 -18.03 -4.71
N ASP A 46 5.61 -16.91 -4.01
CA ASP A 46 5.15 -16.74 -2.63
C ASP A 46 3.84 -15.96 -2.53
N ILE A 47 3.58 -15.03 -3.45
CA ILE A 47 2.38 -14.19 -3.47
C ILE A 47 1.87 -13.98 -4.89
N GLY A 48 0.59 -14.30 -5.12
CA GLY A 48 -0.02 -14.15 -6.44
C GLY A 48 -0.36 -12.69 -6.77
N THR A 49 -0.18 -12.31 -8.04
CA THR A 49 -0.61 -11.01 -8.57
C THR A 49 -1.77 -11.20 -9.52
N ILE A 50 -2.90 -10.53 -9.24
CA ILE A 50 -4.10 -10.60 -10.09
C ILE A 50 -4.37 -9.21 -10.67
N SER A 51 -4.16 -9.10 -11.98
CA SER A 51 -4.39 -7.86 -12.72
C SER A 51 -5.88 -7.64 -12.98
N VAL A 52 -6.31 -6.40 -12.83
CA VAL A 52 -7.68 -5.95 -13.13
C VAL A 52 -7.65 -4.95 -14.29
N HIS A 53 -8.82 -4.61 -14.83
CA HIS A 53 -8.95 -3.63 -15.91
C HIS A 53 -9.45 -2.25 -15.42
N HIS A 54 -9.70 -2.12 -14.11
CA HIS A 54 -10.10 -0.86 -13.47
C HIS A 54 -9.79 -0.95 -11.97
N GLU A 55 -9.20 0.08 -11.39
CA GLU A 55 -8.67 0.05 -10.03
C GLU A 55 -9.75 -0.13 -8.96
N SER A 56 -10.95 0.43 -9.17
CA SER A 56 -12.07 0.21 -8.25
C SER A 56 -12.47 -1.27 -8.15
N VAL A 57 -12.28 -2.04 -9.23
CA VAL A 57 -12.56 -3.49 -9.22
C VAL A 57 -11.60 -4.19 -8.26
N ALA A 58 -10.33 -3.81 -8.21
CA ALA A 58 -9.39 -4.37 -7.24
C ALA A 58 -9.86 -4.15 -5.79
N GLY A 59 -10.34 -2.95 -5.48
CA GLY A 59 -10.87 -2.65 -4.15
C GLY A 59 -12.15 -3.42 -3.83
N PHE A 60 -13.07 -3.58 -4.77
CA PHE A 60 -14.25 -4.43 -4.58
C PHE A 60 -13.91 -5.91 -4.47
N MET A 61 -12.90 -6.40 -5.20
CA MET A 61 -12.40 -7.76 -5.03
C MET A 61 -11.82 -7.97 -3.63
N ALA A 62 -11.08 -7.00 -3.11
CA ALA A 62 -10.56 -7.03 -1.75
C ALA A 62 -11.68 -7.02 -0.70
N ASP A 63 -12.72 -6.22 -0.89
CA ASP A 63 -13.91 -6.19 -0.03
C ASP A 63 -14.59 -7.58 0.01
N VAL A 64 -14.91 -8.13 -1.14
CA VAL A 64 -15.56 -9.45 -1.22
C VAL A 64 -14.66 -10.56 -0.66
N TYR A 65 -13.35 -10.50 -0.96
CA TYR A 65 -12.39 -11.46 -0.43
C TYR A 65 -12.43 -11.51 1.11
N TYR A 66 -12.38 -10.35 1.75
CA TYR A 66 -12.49 -10.28 3.22
C TYR A 66 -13.81 -10.82 3.75
N ARG A 67 -14.92 -10.48 3.11
CA ARG A 67 -16.26 -10.96 3.54
C ARG A 67 -16.39 -12.50 3.49
N VAL A 68 -15.68 -13.13 2.55
CA VAL A 68 -15.72 -14.59 2.38
C VAL A 68 -14.69 -15.31 3.23
N SER A 69 -13.46 -14.78 3.30
CA SER A 69 -12.32 -15.43 3.96
C SER A 69 -12.10 -15.01 5.40
N GLY A 70 -12.58 -13.82 5.79
CA GLY A 70 -12.23 -13.18 7.06
C GLY A 70 -10.78 -12.66 7.12
N GLN A 71 -10.03 -12.72 6.01
CA GLN A 71 -8.62 -12.32 5.98
C GLN A 71 -8.43 -11.04 5.16
N PRO A 72 -7.74 -10.02 5.71
CA PRO A 72 -7.42 -8.81 4.97
C PRO A 72 -6.47 -9.11 3.80
N ILE A 73 -6.57 -8.31 2.75
CA ILE A 73 -5.74 -8.42 1.56
C ILE A 73 -5.21 -7.04 1.16
N ALA A 74 -4.32 -6.97 0.16
CA ALA A 74 -3.83 -5.73 -0.38
C ALA A 74 -4.26 -5.53 -1.85
N THR A 75 -4.37 -4.25 -2.23
CA THR A 75 -4.52 -3.83 -3.62
C THR A 75 -3.37 -2.91 -4.01
N PHE A 76 -3.10 -2.80 -5.31
CA PHE A 76 -2.10 -1.86 -5.81
C PHE A 76 -2.66 -1.06 -7.00
N THR A 77 -2.26 0.19 -7.08
CA THR A 77 -2.65 1.09 -8.17
C THR A 77 -1.54 2.08 -8.47
N SER A 78 -1.57 2.63 -9.66
CA SER A 78 -0.66 3.71 -10.06
C SER A 78 -1.25 5.06 -9.67
N CYS A 79 -0.45 6.09 -9.85
CA CYS A 79 -0.76 7.49 -9.62
C CYS A 79 -1.79 8.08 -10.60
N GLY A 80 -2.24 9.28 -10.34
CA GLY A 80 -3.11 10.06 -11.20
C GLY A 80 -4.49 9.45 -11.45
N PRO A 81 -4.83 9.10 -12.70
CA PRO A 81 -6.12 8.50 -13.00
C PRO A 81 -6.38 7.19 -12.23
N GLY A 82 -5.33 6.37 -12.02
CA GLY A 82 -5.42 5.15 -11.23
C GLY A 82 -5.81 5.43 -9.78
N SER A 83 -5.15 6.40 -9.14
CA SER A 83 -5.51 6.85 -7.80
C SER A 83 -6.94 7.38 -7.72
N ALA A 84 -7.37 8.14 -8.73
CA ALA A 84 -8.71 8.73 -8.78
C ALA A 84 -9.85 7.69 -8.84
N ASN A 85 -9.54 6.47 -9.26
CA ASN A 85 -10.51 5.36 -9.33
C ASN A 85 -10.67 4.59 -8.00
N LEU A 86 -9.83 4.85 -6.99
CA LEU A 86 -9.89 4.15 -5.70
C LEU A 86 -11.01 4.62 -4.75
N PRO A 87 -11.39 5.90 -4.67
CA PRO A 87 -12.27 6.42 -3.62
C PRO A 87 -13.58 5.68 -3.47
N ILE A 88 -14.18 5.19 -4.57
CA ILE A 88 -15.48 4.50 -4.51
C ILE A 88 -15.37 3.17 -3.74
N SER A 89 -14.36 2.38 -3.98
CA SER A 89 -14.17 1.10 -3.29
C SER A 89 -13.67 1.30 -1.85
N LEU A 90 -12.82 2.31 -1.61
CA LEU A 90 -12.42 2.69 -0.26
C LEU A 90 -13.63 3.11 0.57
N GLY A 91 -14.50 3.97 0.02
CA GLY A 91 -15.71 4.43 0.71
C GLY A 91 -16.64 3.29 1.06
N ASN A 92 -16.91 2.37 0.12
CA ASN A 92 -17.71 1.19 0.35
C ASN A 92 -17.16 0.36 1.52
N ALA A 93 -15.88 0.01 1.47
CA ALA A 93 -15.22 -0.77 2.52
C ALA A 93 -15.18 -0.06 3.88
N PHE A 94 -14.98 1.27 3.87
CA PHE A 94 -14.96 2.06 5.10
C PHE A 94 -16.31 2.08 5.81
N PHE A 95 -17.40 2.27 5.08
CA PHE A 95 -18.73 2.25 5.67
C PHE A 95 -19.11 0.88 6.24
N ASP A 96 -18.68 -0.18 5.59
CA ASP A 96 -18.98 -1.56 5.99
C ASP A 96 -17.93 -2.19 6.92
N SER A 97 -16.93 -1.42 7.35
CA SER A 97 -15.88 -1.91 8.26
C SER A 97 -15.05 -3.06 7.68
N VAL A 98 -14.82 -3.05 6.38
CA VAL A 98 -14.02 -4.05 5.67
C VAL A 98 -12.57 -3.58 5.56
N PRO A 99 -11.60 -4.32 6.14
CA PRO A 99 -10.20 -3.96 6.08
C PRO A 99 -9.56 -4.45 4.77
N PHE A 100 -8.90 -3.56 4.05
CA PHE A 100 -7.88 -3.90 3.06
C PHE A 100 -6.83 -2.80 2.96
N LEU A 101 -5.63 -3.15 2.52
CA LEU A 101 -4.54 -2.20 2.31
C LEU A 101 -4.51 -1.76 0.84
N ALA A 102 -4.78 -0.50 0.58
CA ALA A 102 -4.61 0.08 -0.74
C ALA A 102 -3.20 0.67 -0.88
N ILE A 103 -2.35 0.03 -1.67
CA ILE A 103 -1.00 0.52 -1.98
C ILE A 103 -1.10 1.37 -3.25
N ASN A 104 -0.95 2.66 -3.09
CA ASN A 104 -0.99 3.62 -4.17
C ASN A 104 0.42 4.05 -4.56
N GLY A 105 0.78 3.97 -5.84
CA GLY A 105 1.99 4.61 -6.33
C GLY A 105 1.76 6.12 -6.51
N ASN A 106 2.77 6.92 -6.21
CA ASN A 106 2.73 8.36 -6.39
C ASN A 106 3.93 8.84 -7.20
N VAL A 107 3.97 10.13 -7.55
CA VAL A 107 5.10 10.80 -8.18
C VAL A 107 6.37 10.64 -7.35
N PRO A 108 7.54 10.69 -7.99
CA PRO A 108 8.78 10.81 -7.27
C PRO A 108 8.79 12.01 -6.32
N THR A 109 9.39 11.86 -5.15
CA THR A 109 9.50 12.95 -4.15
C THR A 109 10.12 14.23 -4.73
N SER A 110 11.01 14.09 -5.73
CA SER A 110 11.60 15.22 -6.46
C SER A 110 10.61 16.03 -7.29
N GLN A 111 9.43 15.49 -7.58
CA GLN A 111 8.36 16.15 -8.32
C GLN A 111 7.31 16.80 -7.41
N PHE A 112 7.38 16.57 -6.11
CA PHE A 112 6.47 17.20 -5.15
C PHE A 112 6.55 18.72 -5.27
N ASN A 113 5.40 19.36 -5.45
CA ASN A 113 5.24 20.82 -5.61
C ASN A 113 5.86 21.43 -6.90
N ARG A 114 6.04 20.65 -7.97
CA ARG A 114 6.65 21.13 -9.22
C ARG A 114 5.72 21.25 -10.43
N GLY A 115 4.46 20.91 -10.30
CA GLY A 115 3.51 21.02 -11.40
C GLY A 115 2.95 19.68 -11.88
N ALA A 116 2.08 19.74 -12.87
CA ALA A 116 1.37 18.57 -13.37
C ALA A 116 2.32 17.59 -14.06
N PHE A 117 2.38 16.39 -13.51
CA PHE A 117 3.03 15.26 -14.15
C PHE A 117 2.15 14.02 -13.96
N GLN A 118 0.99 14.00 -14.63
CA GLN A 118 0.08 12.86 -14.65
C GLN A 118 -0.50 12.45 -13.27
N GLU A 119 -0.40 13.30 -12.22
CA GLU A 119 -0.52 12.82 -10.85
C GLU A 119 -1.15 13.83 -9.92
N THR A 120 -1.63 13.34 -8.81
CA THR A 120 -2.18 14.12 -7.71
C THR A 120 -1.07 14.78 -6.91
N TYR A 121 -1.21 16.04 -6.61
CA TYR A 121 -0.13 16.87 -6.18
C TYR A 121 -0.58 17.99 -5.24
N ARG A 122 0.26 18.40 -4.30
CA ARG A 122 -0.02 19.52 -3.39
C ARG A 122 -0.01 20.86 -4.11
N HIS A 123 -0.85 21.76 -3.69
CA HIS A 123 -1.08 23.08 -4.24
C HIS A 123 -1.57 23.05 -5.71
N TYR A 124 -2.73 23.56 -5.94
CA TYR A 124 -3.35 23.72 -7.26
C TYR A 124 -3.68 22.43 -8.04
N GLN A 125 -3.36 21.25 -7.47
CA GLN A 125 -3.72 19.96 -8.05
C GLN A 125 -4.33 19.05 -7.00
N ALA A 126 -4.98 17.98 -7.43
CA ALA A 126 -5.57 17.02 -6.52
C ALA A 126 -4.48 16.34 -5.65
N ASP A 127 -4.50 16.57 -4.36
CA ASP A 127 -3.70 15.86 -3.37
C ASP A 127 -4.41 14.55 -3.04
N PHE A 128 -3.90 13.43 -3.54
CA PHE A 128 -4.53 12.13 -3.34
C PHE A 128 -4.69 11.74 -1.87
N PRO A 129 -3.70 11.90 -0.98
CA PRO A 129 -3.88 11.66 0.44
C PRO A 129 -5.07 12.42 1.03
N SER A 130 -5.19 13.71 0.75
CA SER A 130 -6.31 14.53 1.22
C SER A 130 -7.64 14.10 0.60
N THR A 131 -7.63 13.69 -0.67
CA THR A 131 -8.83 13.24 -1.40
C THR A 131 -9.45 11.99 -0.75
N VAL A 132 -8.63 11.05 -0.28
CA VAL A 132 -9.12 9.77 0.25
C VAL A 132 -9.24 9.71 1.77
N GLN A 133 -8.76 10.71 2.48
CA GLN A 133 -8.73 10.73 3.94
C GLN A 133 -10.13 10.54 4.57
N ALA A 134 -11.20 10.96 3.88
CA ALA A 134 -12.57 10.78 4.34
C ALA A 134 -13.11 9.35 4.12
N TYR A 135 -12.43 8.54 3.30
CA TYR A 135 -12.88 7.21 2.88
C TYR A 135 -12.02 6.06 3.38
N CYS A 136 -11.10 6.34 4.29
CA CYS A 136 -10.24 5.33 4.89
C CYS A 136 -9.91 5.68 6.35
N LYS A 137 -9.40 4.71 7.09
CA LYS A 137 -9.01 4.94 8.50
C LYS A 137 -7.80 5.86 8.61
N ARG A 138 -6.86 5.74 7.69
CA ARG A 138 -5.64 6.53 7.63
C ARG A 138 -4.93 6.42 6.29
N VAL A 139 -4.20 7.47 5.93
CA VAL A 139 -3.23 7.46 4.84
C VAL A 139 -1.82 7.55 5.43
N TYR A 140 -0.94 6.69 4.97
CA TYR A 140 0.49 6.71 5.26
C TYR A 140 1.25 7.05 3.99
N GLN A 141 2.17 8.02 4.05
CA GLN A 141 2.98 8.44 2.93
C GLN A 141 4.46 8.50 3.35
N PRO A 142 5.26 7.47 3.08
CA PRO A 142 6.69 7.52 3.33
C PRO A 142 7.36 8.50 2.37
N THR A 143 8.29 9.29 2.88
CA THR A 143 9.13 10.22 2.10
C THR A 143 10.59 9.77 2.02
N ARG A 144 10.92 8.64 2.67
CA ARG A 144 12.21 7.96 2.67
C ARG A 144 12.01 6.46 2.76
N GLY A 145 12.89 5.69 2.13
CA GLY A 145 12.84 4.23 2.16
C GLY A 145 12.84 3.66 3.59
N GLU A 146 13.65 4.21 4.48
CA GLU A 146 13.74 3.79 5.89
C GLU A 146 12.44 3.90 6.71
N GLN A 147 11.46 4.67 6.23
CA GLN A 147 10.14 4.79 6.86
C GLN A 147 9.18 3.66 6.48
N VAL A 148 9.41 3.01 5.34
CA VAL A 148 8.51 2.00 4.78
C VAL A 148 8.25 0.85 5.75
N PRO A 149 9.25 0.24 6.42
CA PRO A 149 9.01 -0.87 7.33
C PRO A 149 8.05 -0.53 8.48
N LEU A 150 8.27 0.64 9.09
CA LEU A 150 7.43 1.11 10.19
C LEU A 150 6.02 1.46 9.72
N MET A 151 5.90 2.19 8.60
CA MET A 151 4.60 2.61 8.06
C MET A 151 3.78 1.43 7.58
N MET A 152 4.40 0.45 6.93
CA MET A 152 3.73 -0.78 6.51
C MET A 152 3.12 -1.53 7.69
N ARG A 153 3.90 -1.70 8.76
CA ARG A 153 3.43 -2.31 10.00
C ARG A 153 2.31 -1.51 10.67
N GLN A 154 2.45 -0.18 10.73
CA GLN A 154 1.40 0.68 11.28
C GLN A 154 0.12 0.66 10.44
N ALA A 155 0.26 0.64 9.11
CA ALA A 155 -0.86 0.56 8.19
C ALA A 155 -1.65 -0.73 8.41
N TRP A 156 -0.97 -1.87 8.46
CA TRP A 156 -1.61 -3.16 8.73
C TRP A 156 -2.33 -3.21 10.07
N LYS A 157 -1.66 -2.75 11.13
CA LYS A 157 -2.26 -2.68 12.45
C LYS A 157 -3.46 -1.73 12.51
N THR A 158 -3.35 -0.55 11.92
CA THR A 158 -4.46 0.42 11.88
C THR A 158 -5.67 -0.16 11.15
N MET A 159 -5.43 -0.88 10.05
CA MET A 159 -6.45 -1.53 9.25
C MET A 159 -7.26 -2.54 10.05
N THR A 160 -6.61 -3.33 10.89
CA THR A 160 -7.18 -4.51 11.55
C THR A 160 -7.62 -4.28 13.00
N THR A 161 -7.21 -3.18 13.66
CA THR A 161 -7.52 -2.93 15.08
C THR A 161 -8.69 -1.98 15.29
N GLY A 162 -9.42 -2.16 16.40
CA GLY A 162 -10.64 -1.42 16.67
C GLY A 162 -11.72 -1.75 15.65
N ARG A 163 -12.48 -0.73 15.19
CA ARG A 163 -13.35 -0.91 14.02
C ARG A 163 -12.47 -1.13 12.79
N PRO A 164 -12.52 -2.31 12.13
CA PRO A 164 -11.72 -2.53 10.93
C PRO A 164 -12.09 -1.57 9.79
N GLY A 165 -11.21 -1.40 8.83
CA GLY A 165 -11.50 -0.56 7.67
C GLY A 165 -10.27 -0.36 6.79
N PRO A 166 -10.44 0.15 5.58
CA PRO A 166 -9.35 0.30 4.62
C PRO A 166 -8.32 1.33 5.10
N VAL A 167 -7.08 1.10 4.73
CA VAL A 167 -5.94 2.00 4.95
C VAL A 167 -5.23 2.21 3.61
N VAL A 168 -4.73 3.40 3.38
CA VAL A 168 -3.95 3.73 2.19
C VAL A 168 -2.48 3.87 2.56
N LEU A 169 -1.62 3.23 1.79
CA LEU A 169 -0.18 3.43 1.78
C LEU A 169 0.18 4.10 0.44
N ASP A 170 0.40 5.40 0.46
CA ASP A 170 0.68 6.22 -0.71
C ASP A 170 2.21 6.37 -0.87
N VAL A 171 2.80 5.61 -1.78
CA VAL A 171 4.25 5.45 -1.88
C VAL A 171 4.78 6.16 -3.12
N PRO A 172 5.65 7.19 -2.96
CA PRO A 172 6.33 7.81 -4.08
C PRO A 172 7.17 6.81 -4.88
N PHE A 173 7.24 7.01 -6.19
CA PHE A 173 7.93 6.14 -7.14
C PHE A 173 9.38 5.79 -6.75
N ASP A 174 10.14 6.80 -6.34
CA ASP A 174 11.53 6.65 -5.91
C ASP A 174 11.66 5.87 -4.61
N ILE A 175 10.69 5.98 -3.71
CA ILE A 175 10.68 5.29 -2.41
C ILE A 175 10.52 3.77 -2.57
N PHE A 176 9.79 3.30 -3.58
CA PHE A 176 9.76 1.86 -3.87
C PHE A 176 11.13 1.28 -4.17
N LYS A 177 12.05 2.07 -4.73
CA LYS A 177 13.40 1.67 -5.15
C LYS A 177 14.50 2.07 -4.16
N GLU A 178 14.20 2.94 -3.22
CA GLU A 178 15.15 3.38 -2.19
C GLU A 178 15.41 2.27 -1.18
N ALA A 179 16.66 2.16 -0.72
CA ALA A 179 17.03 1.23 0.34
C ALA A 179 16.24 1.52 1.61
N ALA A 180 15.54 0.51 2.12
CA ALA A 180 14.58 0.65 3.23
C ALA A 180 15.07 -0.01 4.52
N ALA A 181 15.47 -1.28 4.47
CA ALA A 181 15.86 -2.03 5.66
C ALA A 181 16.75 -3.23 5.30
N SER A 182 17.49 -3.73 6.27
CA SER A 182 18.21 -5.01 6.13
C SER A 182 17.26 -6.21 6.23
N GLU A 183 16.13 -6.04 6.92
CA GLU A 183 15.10 -7.07 7.07
C GLU A 183 13.72 -6.44 7.25
N THR A 184 12.68 -7.18 6.90
CA THR A 184 11.29 -6.77 7.10
C THR A 184 10.84 -7.09 8.52
N PRO A 185 10.13 -6.20 9.22
CA PRO A 185 9.61 -6.45 10.56
C PRO A 185 8.76 -7.72 10.63
N ASP A 186 8.91 -8.46 11.72
CA ASP A 186 8.04 -9.59 12.00
C ASP A 186 6.68 -9.10 12.54
N PRO A 187 5.55 -9.45 11.92
CA PRO A 187 4.22 -9.14 12.43
C PRO A 187 4.01 -9.64 13.87
N ALA A 188 4.50 -10.82 14.20
CA ALA A 188 4.32 -11.45 15.51
C ALA A 188 5.08 -10.73 16.64
N ALA A 189 6.23 -10.12 16.35
CA ALA A 189 7.03 -9.42 17.36
C ALA A 189 6.31 -8.24 18.02
N TRP A 190 5.26 -7.71 17.38
CA TRP A 190 4.47 -6.59 17.92
C TRP A 190 3.31 -7.05 18.80
N SER A 191 2.69 -8.19 18.51
CA SER A 191 1.57 -8.70 19.31
C SER A 191 2.01 -9.18 20.69
N ALA A 192 3.23 -9.68 20.81
CA ALA A 192 3.81 -10.13 22.09
C ALA A 192 3.93 -9.00 23.13
N ASN A 193 4.08 -7.74 22.72
CA ASN A 193 4.24 -6.60 23.63
C ASN A 193 2.93 -5.99 24.13
N ILE A 194 1.78 -6.37 23.57
CA ILE A 194 0.45 -5.82 23.95
C ILE A 194 -0.26 -6.72 24.96
N SER A 195 0.03 -8.01 24.96
CA SER A 195 -0.56 -8.99 25.90
C SER A 195 0.03 -8.94 27.31
N SER A 196 1.06 -8.14 27.56
CA SER A 196 1.75 -8.01 28.85
C SER A 196 1.43 -6.72 29.62
N ARG A 197 0.33 -6.01 29.27
CA ARG A 197 -0.14 -4.83 30.03
C ARG A 197 -1.58 -4.96 30.45
#